data_5b655b5256502eab8b79c32898c8348c
#
_entry.id   5b655b5256502eab8b79c32898c8348c
#
_cell.length_a   1.000
_cell.length_b   1.000
_cell.length_c   1.000
_cell.angle_alpha   90.00
_cell.angle_beta   90.00
_cell.angle_gamma   90.00
#
_symmetry.space_group_name_H-M   'P 1'
#
loop_
_entity.id
_entity.type
_entity.pdbx_description
1 polymer ?
#
loop_
_entity_poly.entity_id
_entity_poly.type
_entity_poly.pdbx_seq_one_letter_code
_entity_poly.pdbx_strand_id
1 'polypeptide(L)'
;EPLLQMDFVTEFFRFAKEKGIHTTLDTSGNTFSLDEDYQERFRRLMDVTDLVMLDIKAMDGALHKKLTGQANEPILQLAHWLSDHGKDMWIRRVLVPGLTDSEEELIGLRDLARKMKTLKRLEVLPYHTLGLFKWEKLGVKYPLEGVPTPTAEDVARAEKILEVEKYNNK
;
A
#
# COMPACT_ATOMS: atom_id res chain seq x y z
N GLU A 1 11.75 1.29 -2.48
CA GLU A 1 10.85 2.46 -2.30
C GLU A 1 11.16 3.53 -3.37
N PRO A 2 10.34 3.65 -4.44
CA PRO A 2 10.62 4.56 -5.56
C PRO A 2 10.55 6.05 -5.16
N LEU A 3 9.79 6.39 -4.13
CA LEU A 3 9.70 7.78 -3.65
C LEU A 3 11.02 8.32 -3.08
N LEU A 4 12.01 7.46 -2.80
CA LEU A 4 13.38 7.90 -2.47
C LEU A 4 14.14 8.43 -3.69
N GLN A 5 13.68 8.12 -4.91
CA GLN A 5 14.32 8.48 -6.18
C GLN A 5 13.35 9.19 -7.12
N MET A 6 12.53 10.10 -6.59
CA MET A 6 11.43 10.74 -7.34
C MET A 6 11.87 11.36 -8.67
N ASP A 7 13.02 12.06 -8.71
CA ASP A 7 13.48 12.72 -9.94
C ASP A 7 13.81 11.69 -11.03
N PHE A 8 14.49 10.60 -10.67
CA PHE A 8 14.76 9.50 -11.61
C PHE A 8 13.46 8.85 -12.10
N VAL A 9 12.54 8.53 -11.19
CA VAL A 9 11.27 7.89 -11.54
C VAL A 9 10.41 8.81 -12.42
N THR A 10 10.43 10.12 -12.15
CA THR A 10 9.73 11.13 -12.96
C THR A 10 10.23 11.11 -14.41
N GLU A 11 11.55 11.15 -14.63
CA GLU A 11 12.13 11.11 -15.98
C GLU A 11 11.85 9.77 -16.68
N PHE A 12 11.96 8.67 -15.94
CA PHE A 12 11.66 7.33 -16.46
C PHE A 12 10.18 7.21 -16.89
N PHE A 13 9.25 7.70 -16.06
CA PHE A 13 7.82 7.68 -16.38
C PHE A 13 7.49 8.65 -17.53
N ARG A 14 8.13 9.82 -17.60
CA ARG A 14 7.96 10.74 -18.72
C ARG A 14 8.32 10.07 -20.05
N PHE A 15 9.46 9.39 -20.09
CA PHE A 15 9.88 8.63 -21.27
C PHE A 15 8.90 7.49 -21.63
N ALA A 16 8.35 6.80 -20.65
CA ALA A 16 7.31 5.80 -20.87
C ALA A 16 6.02 6.42 -21.44
N LYS A 17 5.59 7.57 -20.90
CA LYS A 17 4.41 8.30 -21.37
C LYS A 17 4.54 8.78 -22.82
N GLU A 18 5.72 9.25 -23.23
CA GLU A 18 6.00 9.62 -24.63
C GLU A 18 5.79 8.45 -25.60
N LYS A 19 5.89 7.22 -25.12
CA LYS A 19 5.65 5.97 -25.88
C LYS A 19 4.24 5.41 -25.71
N GLY A 20 3.35 6.13 -25.02
CA GLY A 20 1.98 5.68 -24.74
C GLY A 20 1.89 4.54 -23.74
N ILE A 21 2.94 4.32 -22.91
CA ILE A 21 2.97 3.25 -21.91
C ILE A 21 2.32 3.75 -20.63
N HIS A 22 1.42 2.94 -20.04
CA HIS A 22 0.79 3.19 -18.74
C HIS A 22 1.85 3.09 -17.63
N THR A 23 1.80 4.04 -16.70
CA THR A 23 2.76 4.15 -15.60
C THR A 23 2.09 3.87 -14.25
N THR A 24 2.66 2.96 -13.48
CA THR A 24 2.16 2.58 -12.16
C THR A 24 3.26 2.69 -11.11
N LEU A 25 2.98 3.45 -10.06
CA LEU A 25 3.89 3.61 -8.93
C LEU A 25 3.48 2.64 -7.82
N ASP A 26 4.35 1.70 -7.47
CA ASP A 26 4.18 0.78 -6.34
C ASP A 26 4.99 1.30 -5.15
N THR A 27 4.31 1.65 -4.06
CA THR A 27 4.96 2.31 -2.92
C THR A 27 4.33 1.94 -1.59
N SER A 28 5.16 1.95 -0.55
CA SER A 28 4.69 1.93 0.84
C SER A 28 4.16 3.29 1.30
N GLY A 29 4.49 4.38 0.61
CA GLY A 29 4.14 5.74 1.01
C GLY A 29 4.87 6.28 2.24
N ASN A 30 5.78 5.52 2.80
CA ASN A 30 6.44 5.81 4.06
C ASN A 30 7.24 7.14 4.07
N THR A 31 7.75 7.54 2.93
CA THR A 31 8.55 8.76 2.78
C THR A 31 7.72 10.00 2.44
N PHE A 32 6.40 9.86 2.33
CA PHE A 32 5.53 10.99 1.99
C PHE A 32 5.65 12.11 3.03
N SER A 33 5.75 13.35 2.54
CA SER A 33 5.86 14.56 3.36
C SER A 33 5.01 15.69 2.78
N LEU A 34 4.50 16.55 3.65
CA LEU A 34 3.83 17.79 3.28
C LEU A 34 4.80 18.97 3.16
N ASP A 35 6.10 18.73 3.32
CA ASP A 35 7.15 19.70 3.07
C ASP A 35 7.08 20.25 1.63
N GLU A 36 7.29 21.54 1.45
CA GLU A 36 7.06 22.21 0.17
C GLU A 36 7.97 21.70 -0.94
N ASP A 37 9.26 21.48 -0.66
CA ASP A 37 10.23 20.97 -1.64
C ASP A 37 9.88 19.51 -2.02
N TYR A 38 9.44 18.70 -1.04
CA TYR A 38 8.95 17.34 -1.30
C TYR A 38 7.70 17.37 -2.19
N GLN A 39 6.74 18.24 -1.87
CA GLN A 39 5.48 18.33 -2.59
C GLN A 39 5.66 18.81 -4.05
N GLU A 40 6.61 19.70 -4.32
CA GLU A 40 6.92 20.13 -5.69
C GLU A 40 7.42 18.94 -6.53
N ARG A 41 8.37 18.16 -6.01
CA ARG A 41 8.90 16.99 -6.68
C ARG A 41 7.83 15.89 -6.83
N PHE A 42 7.03 15.69 -5.81
CA PHE A 42 5.97 14.69 -5.80
C PHE A 42 4.87 15.00 -6.83
N ARG A 43 4.44 16.26 -6.95
CA ARG A 43 3.47 16.68 -8.00
C ARG A 43 4.01 16.39 -9.40
N ARG A 44 5.28 16.72 -9.68
CA ARG A 44 5.91 16.41 -10.97
C ARG A 44 5.90 14.90 -11.28
N LEU A 45 6.13 14.06 -10.29
CA LEU A 45 6.02 12.62 -10.44
C LEU A 45 4.57 12.21 -10.72
N MET A 46 3.62 12.77 -9.99
CA MET A 46 2.19 12.46 -10.18
C MET A 46 1.67 12.89 -11.54
N ASP A 47 2.20 13.94 -12.17
CA ASP A 47 1.81 14.37 -13.52
C ASP A 47 2.09 13.32 -14.58
N VAL A 48 3.06 12.43 -14.35
CA VAL A 48 3.44 11.34 -15.25
C VAL A 48 3.09 9.95 -14.73
N THR A 49 2.34 9.86 -13.63
CA THR A 49 1.87 8.61 -13.01
C THR A 49 0.38 8.42 -13.29
N ASP A 50 -0.01 7.29 -13.86
CA ASP A 50 -1.42 6.96 -14.10
C ASP A 50 -2.09 6.33 -12.89
N LEU A 51 -1.38 5.47 -12.16
CA LEU A 51 -1.91 4.72 -11.03
C LEU A 51 -0.89 4.63 -9.89
N VAL A 52 -1.35 4.75 -8.67
CA VAL A 52 -0.54 4.47 -7.48
C VAL A 52 -1.06 3.20 -6.78
N MET A 53 -0.21 2.21 -6.59
CA MET A 53 -0.48 1.05 -5.73
C MET A 53 0.12 1.32 -4.36
N LEU A 54 -0.75 1.54 -3.37
CA LEU A 54 -0.38 1.93 -2.02
C LEU A 54 -0.56 0.75 -1.04
N ASP A 55 0.52 0.39 -0.37
CA ASP A 55 0.49 -0.63 0.67
C ASP A 55 0.14 -0.03 2.03
N ILE A 56 -0.98 -0.43 2.63
CA ILE A 56 -1.34 -0.08 4.01
C ILE A 56 -1.17 -1.31 4.90
N LYS A 57 -0.07 -1.38 5.64
CA LYS A 57 0.31 -2.58 6.41
C LYS A 57 -0.48 -2.75 7.71
N ALA A 58 -0.84 -1.66 8.39
CA ALA A 58 -1.75 -1.64 9.53
C ALA A 58 -2.43 -0.28 9.68
N MET A 59 -3.63 -0.25 10.23
CA MET A 59 -4.37 0.98 10.57
C MET A 59 -3.96 1.49 11.94
N ASP A 60 -3.75 0.59 12.90
CA ASP A 60 -3.21 0.95 14.21
C ASP A 60 -1.73 1.34 14.10
N GLY A 61 -1.38 2.54 14.58
CA GLY A 61 -0.03 3.08 14.47
C GLY A 61 1.02 2.29 15.27
N ALA A 62 0.64 1.72 16.42
CA ALA A 62 1.55 0.92 17.23
C ALA A 62 1.82 -0.42 16.55
N LEU A 63 0.80 -1.06 16.01
CA LEU A 63 0.94 -2.27 15.21
C LEU A 63 1.78 -2.01 13.96
N HIS A 64 1.51 -0.92 13.24
CA HIS A 64 2.27 -0.56 12.05
C HIS A 64 3.76 -0.38 12.37
N LYS A 65 4.08 0.33 13.44
CA LYS A 65 5.45 0.53 13.90
C LYS A 65 6.12 -0.79 14.30
N LYS A 66 5.38 -1.70 14.95
CA LYS A 66 5.86 -3.04 15.29
C LYS A 66 6.20 -3.87 14.05
N LEU A 67 5.38 -3.77 12.99
CA LEU A 67 5.55 -4.54 11.75
C LEU A 67 6.63 -3.99 10.82
N THR A 68 6.79 -2.67 10.75
CA THR A 68 7.59 -1.99 9.73
C THR A 68 8.77 -1.18 10.29
N GLY A 69 8.77 -0.91 11.58
CA GLY A 69 9.71 0.02 12.21
C GLY A 69 9.35 1.50 12.00
N GLN A 70 8.29 1.81 11.25
CA GLN A 70 7.91 3.16 10.82
C GLN A 70 6.50 3.54 11.29
N ALA A 71 6.22 4.83 11.34
CA ALA A 71 4.89 5.36 11.58
C ALA A 71 3.98 5.19 10.34
N ASN A 72 2.66 5.14 10.52
CA ASN A 72 1.72 5.01 9.38
C ASN A 72 1.10 6.35 8.95
N GLU A 73 1.30 7.43 9.71
CA GLU A 73 0.74 8.74 9.42
C GLU A 73 1.09 9.25 8.01
N PRO A 74 2.36 9.17 7.53
CA PRO A 74 2.69 9.58 6.16
C PRO A 74 1.91 8.80 5.10
N ILE A 75 1.70 7.51 5.33
CA ILE A 75 0.99 6.61 4.40
C ILE A 75 -0.50 6.98 4.32
N LEU A 76 -1.12 7.23 5.46
CA LEU A 76 -2.52 7.67 5.53
C LEU A 76 -2.69 9.07 4.93
N GLN A 77 -1.75 9.98 5.16
CA GLN A 77 -1.72 11.30 4.52
C GLN A 77 -1.59 11.19 3.00
N LEU A 78 -0.74 10.28 2.51
CA LEU A 78 -0.62 10.03 1.06
C LEU A 78 -1.93 9.53 0.46
N ALA A 79 -2.63 8.60 1.12
CA ALA A 79 -3.93 8.12 0.64
C ALA A 79 -4.94 9.28 0.50
N HIS A 80 -5.02 10.17 1.49
CA HIS A 80 -5.85 11.36 1.43
C HIS A 80 -5.41 12.31 0.32
N TRP A 81 -4.11 12.58 0.23
CA TRP A 81 -3.55 13.44 -0.80
C TRP A 81 -3.92 12.94 -2.22
N LEU A 82 -3.71 11.65 -2.50
CA LEU A 82 -4.06 11.05 -3.80
C LEU A 82 -5.55 11.22 -4.11
N SER A 83 -6.40 10.92 -3.13
CA SER A 83 -7.85 11.07 -3.26
C SER A 83 -8.27 12.52 -3.57
N ASP A 84 -7.69 13.50 -2.87
CA ASP A 84 -8.06 14.91 -3.00
C ASP A 84 -7.51 15.54 -4.29
N HIS A 85 -6.42 15.01 -4.84
CA HIS A 85 -5.82 15.46 -6.10
C HIS A 85 -6.27 14.66 -7.33
N GLY A 86 -7.28 13.80 -7.18
CA GLY A 86 -7.87 13.08 -8.31
C GLY A 86 -6.97 11.98 -8.89
N LYS A 87 -5.97 11.49 -8.13
CA LYS A 87 -5.09 10.42 -8.58
C LYS A 87 -5.68 9.04 -8.31
N ASP A 88 -5.77 8.24 -9.36
CA ASP A 88 -6.23 6.86 -9.25
C ASP A 88 -5.30 6.05 -8.37
N MET A 89 -5.88 5.28 -7.46
CA MET A 89 -5.13 4.44 -6.55
C MET A 89 -5.73 3.04 -6.39
N TRP A 90 -4.87 2.08 -6.13
CA TRP A 90 -5.20 0.81 -5.51
C TRP A 90 -4.68 0.82 -4.08
N ILE A 91 -5.42 0.25 -3.15
CA ILE A 91 -4.95 -0.03 -1.80
C ILE A 91 -4.76 -1.53 -1.67
N ARG A 92 -3.59 -1.93 -1.15
CA ARG A 92 -3.27 -3.34 -0.91
C ARG A 92 -3.06 -3.59 0.58
N ARG A 93 -3.59 -4.70 1.05
CA ARG A 93 -3.48 -5.18 2.42
C ARG A 93 -2.93 -6.59 2.46
N VAL A 94 -1.77 -6.80 3.06
CA VAL A 94 -1.29 -8.15 3.37
C VAL A 94 -2.01 -8.67 4.59
N LEU A 95 -2.72 -9.79 4.44
CA LEU A 95 -3.46 -10.46 5.49
C LEU A 95 -2.56 -11.47 6.21
N VAL A 96 -2.16 -11.16 7.44
CA VAL A 96 -1.32 -12.00 8.29
C VAL A 96 -2.14 -12.45 9.51
N PRO A 97 -2.46 -13.75 9.64
CA PRO A 97 -3.26 -14.25 10.74
C PRO A 97 -2.68 -13.89 12.12
N GLY A 98 -3.55 -13.40 13.00
CA GLY A 98 -3.20 -12.96 14.35
C GLY A 98 -2.45 -11.63 14.45
N LEU A 99 -2.22 -10.95 13.32
CA LEU A 99 -1.54 -9.66 13.29
C LEU A 99 -2.36 -8.58 12.58
N THR A 100 -2.69 -8.79 11.30
CA THR A 100 -3.34 -7.76 10.48
C THR A 100 -4.76 -8.11 10.08
N ASP A 101 -5.31 -9.17 10.62
CA ASP A 101 -6.61 -9.77 10.29
C ASP A 101 -7.69 -9.54 11.34
N SER A 102 -7.40 -8.73 12.40
CA SER A 102 -8.41 -8.39 13.41
C SER A 102 -9.55 -7.57 12.78
N GLU A 103 -10.72 -7.66 13.36
CA GLU A 103 -11.90 -6.97 12.86
C GLU A 103 -11.71 -5.44 12.92
N GLU A 104 -11.08 -4.92 13.96
CA GLU A 104 -10.78 -3.50 14.14
C GLU A 104 -9.87 -2.99 13.02
N GLU A 105 -8.83 -3.74 12.67
CA GLU A 105 -7.90 -3.41 11.59
C GLU A 105 -8.59 -3.39 10.23
N LEU A 106 -9.43 -4.37 9.97
CA LEU A 106 -10.17 -4.46 8.70
C LEU A 106 -11.27 -3.37 8.61
N ILE A 107 -11.98 -3.10 9.69
CA ILE A 107 -12.96 -2.01 9.78
C ILE A 107 -12.27 -0.65 9.59
N GLY A 108 -11.14 -0.42 10.25
CA GLY A 108 -10.36 0.81 10.08
C GLY A 108 -9.97 1.06 8.63
N LEU A 109 -9.48 0.03 7.93
CA LEU A 109 -9.12 0.12 6.52
C LEU A 109 -10.35 0.33 5.61
N ARG A 110 -11.45 -0.36 5.88
CA ARG A 110 -12.72 -0.16 5.18
C ARG A 110 -13.20 1.29 5.29
N ASP A 111 -13.16 1.84 6.49
CA ASP A 111 -13.67 3.19 6.76
C ASP A 111 -12.75 4.26 6.14
N LEU A 112 -11.45 3.99 6.02
CA LEU A 112 -10.54 4.80 5.19
C LEU A 112 -10.93 4.68 3.71
N ALA A 113 -11.06 3.46 3.18
CA ALA A 113 -11.36 3.21 1.77
C ALA A 113 -12.66 3.90 1.31
N ARG A 114 -13.70 3.91 2.17
CA ARG A 114 -14.97 4.59 1.91
C ARG A 114 -14.83 6.11 1.72
N LYS A 115 -13.78 6.72 2.25
CA LYS A 115 -13.51 8.17 2.12
C LYS A 115 -12.73 8.50 0.84
N MET A 116 -12.12 7.49 0.21
CA MET A 116 -11.25 7.69 -0.96
C MET A 116 -12.07 7.80 -2.24
N LYS A 117 -12.06 8.97 -2.87
CA LYS A 117 -12.84 9.26 -4.09
C LYS A 117 -12.27 8.58 -5.34
N THR A 118 -10.97 8.31 -5.35
CA THR A 118 -10.22 7.81 -6.51
C THR A 118 -9.75 6.36 -6.34
N LEU A 119 -10.25 5.66 -5.33
CA LEU A 119 -9.94 4.25 -5.12
C LEU A 119 -10.57 3.40 -6.22
N LYS A 120 -9.74 2.73 -7.02
CA LYS A 120 -10.15 1.84 -8.12
C LYS A 120 -10.16 0.38 -7.70
N ARG A 121 -9.34 0.01 -6.74
CA ARG A 121 -9.24 -1.36 -6.26
C ARG A 121 -8.78 -1.42 -4.80
N LEU A 122 -9.38 -2.32 -4.05
CA LEU A 122 -8.93 -2.72 -2.72
C LEU A 122 -8.58 -4.21 -2.77
N GLU A 123 -7.35 -4.56 -2.49
CA GLU A 123 -6.83 -5.91 -2.69
C GLU A 123 -6.32 -6.51 -1.39
N VAL A 124 -6.82 -7.69 -1.06
CA VAL A 124 -6.32 -8.52 0.04
C VAL A 124 -5.27 -9.47 -0.52
N LEU A 125 -4.04 -9.37 -0.02
CA LEU A 125 -2.92 -10.23 -0.38
C LEU A 125 -2.69 -11.25 0.73
N PRO A 126 -2.95 -12.54 0.51
CA PRO A 126 -2.66 -13.56 1.50
C PRO A 126 -1.16 -13.60 1.82
N TYR A 127 -0.81 -13.56 3.11
CA TYR A 127 0.55 -13.81 3.56
C TYR A 127 1.04 -15.18 3.08
N HIS A 128 2.29 -15.26 2.64
CA HIS A 128 2.93 -16.48 2.18
C HIS A 128 4.41 -16.56 2.58
N THR A 129 4.96 -17.75 2.61
CA THR A 129 6.33 -18.02 3.05
C THR A 129 7.36 -18.14 1.92
N LEU A 130 7.02 -17.75 0.70
CA LEU A 130 7.90 -17.87 -0.49
C LEU A 130 9.27 -17.19 -0.33
N GLY A 131 9.34 -16.16 0.52
CA GLY A 131 10.59 -15.43 0.79
C GLY A 131 11.47 -16.01 1.91
N LEU A 132 11.05 -17.09 2.59
CA LEU A 132 11.70 -17.61 3.78
C LEU A 132 13.17 -17.96 3.55
N PHE A 133 13.49 -18.57 2.41
CA PHE A 133 14.86 -18.93 2.03
C PHE A 133 15.83 -17.75 2.00
N LYS A 134 15.34 -16.52 1.80
CA LYS A 134 16.17 -15.29 1.81
C LYS A 134 16.62 -14.97 3.24
N TRP A 135 15.74 -15.15 4.22
CA TRP A 135 16.06 -14.94 5.63
C TRP A 135 17.09 -15.95 6.10
N GLU A 136 16.92 -17.21 5.71
CA GLU A 136 17.89 -18.27 6.00
C GLU A 136 19.28 -17.96 5.41
N LYS A 137 19.31 -17.54 4.12
CA LYS A 137 20.57 -17.14 3.45
C LYS A 137 21.25 -15.94 4.09
N LEU A 138 20.51 -15.03 4.66
CA LEU A 138 21.03 -13.86 5.35
C LEU A 138 21.43 -14.15 6.80
N GLY A 139 21.13 -15.34 7.32
CA GLY A 139 21.36 -15.70 8.72
C GLY A 139 20.53 -14.87 9.72
N VAL A 140 19.40 -14.31 9.25
CA VAL A 140 18.53 -13.45 10.05
C VAL A 140 17.28 -14.25 10.47
N LYS A 141 16.92 -14.15 11.74
CA LYS A 141 15.71 -14.83 12.26
C LYS A 141 14.46 -14.26 11.58
N TYR A 142 13.61 -15.15 11.06
CA TYR A 142 12.35 -14.76 10.44
C TYR A 142 11.33 -14.28 11.49
N PRO A 143 10.84 -13.03 11.42
CA PRO A 143 9.97 -12.47 12.45
C PRO A 143 8.60 -13.14 12.58
N LEU A 144 8.12 -13.78 11.49
CA LEU A 144 6.83 -14.45 11.41
C LEU A 144 6.97 -15.99 11.51
N GLU A 145 8.05 -16.47 12.15
CA GLU A 145 8.23 -17.93 12.36
C GLU A 145 7.04 -18.52 13.12
N GLY A 146 6.44 -19.57 12.57
CA GLY A 146 5.27 -20.25 13.17
C GLY A 146 3.93 -19.57 12.86
N VAL A 147 3.89 -18.42 12.18
CA VAL A 147 2.64 -17.82 11.73
C VAL A 147 2.12 -18.58 10.51
N PRO A 148 0.87 -19.12 10.56
CA PRO A 148 0.31 -19.87 9.44
C PRO A 148 -0.04 -18.92 8.28
N THR A 149 -0.11 -19.47 7.06
CA THR A 149 -0.73 -18.76 5.94
C THR A 149 -2.25 -18.69 6.16
N PRO A 150 -2.92 -17.59 5.77
CA PRO A 150 -4.37 -17.48 5.89
C PRO A 150 -5.07 -18.53 5.01
N THR A 151 -6.17 -19.06 5.52
CA THR A 151 -7.06 -19.95 4.76
C THR A 151 -7.88 -19.16 3.74
N ALA A 152 -8.54 -19.85 2.80
CA ALA A 152 -9.48 -19.22 1.87
C ALA A 152 -10.65 -18.56 2.60
N GLU A 153 -11.08 -19.15 3.74
CA GLU A 153 -12.14 -18.57 4.59
C GLU A 153 -11.67 -17.28 5.27
N ASP A 154 -10.42 -17.22 5.74
CA ASP A 154 -9.85 -15.98 6.33
C ASP A 154 -9.82 -14.86 5.30
N VAL A 155 -9.39 -15.16 4.07
CA VAL A 155 -9.37 -14.21 2.97
C VAL A 155 -10.79 -13.74 2.64
N ALA A 156 -11.73 -14.65 2.46
CA ALA A 156 -13.13 -14.33 2.14
C ALA A 156 -13.78 -13.48 3.25
N ARG A 157 -13.50 -13.79 4.54
CA ARG A 157 -13.93 -12.98 5.68
C ARG A 157 -13.37 -11.54 5.60
N ALA A 158 -12.08 -11.42 5.35
CA ALA A 158 -11.42 -10.12 5.25
C ALA A 158 -11.99 -9.31 4.07
N GLU A 159 -12.13 -9.90 2.89
CA GLU A 159 -12.71 -9.27 1.70
C GLU A 159 -14.15 -8.80 1.94
N LYS A 160 -14.95 -9.60 2.64
CA LYS A 160 -16.33 -9.23 3.01
C LYS A 160 -16.35 -8.04 3.97
N ILE A 161 -15.51 -8.01 5.00
CA ILE A 161 -15.45 -6.88 5.96
C ILE A 161 -14.97 -5.62 5.24
N LEU A 162 -13.98 -5.73 4.37
CA LEU A 162 -13.42 -4.65 3.57
C LEU A 162 -14.33 -4.17 2.43
N GLU A 163 -15.38 -4.92 2.10
CA GLU A 163 -16.31 -4.62 1.00
C GLU A 163 -15.60 -4.49 -0.36
N VAL A 164 -14.62 -5.34 -0.62
CA VAL A 164 -13.75 -5.22 -1.81
C VAL A 164 -14.52 -5.21 -3.14
N GLU A 165 -15.68 -5.87 -3.20
CA GLU A 165 -16.54 -5.91 -4.39
C GLU A 165 -16.99 -4.52 -4.86
N LYS A 166 -17.11 -3.54 -3.94
CA LYS A 166 -17.47 -2.16 -4.28
C LYS A 166 -16.43 -1.46 -5.15
N TYR A 167 -15.19 -1.91 -5.12
CA TYR A 167 -14.06 -1.31 -5.82
C TYR A 167 -13.57 -2.15 -7.00
N ASN A 168 -13.69 -3.47 -6.93
CA ASN A 168 -13.08 -4.38 -7.89
C ASN A 168 -13.95 -4.71 -9.11
N ASN A 169 -15.21 -4.28 -9.12
CA ASN A 169 -16.19 -4.54 -10.20
C ASN A 169 -16.48 -3.29 -11.07
N LYS A 170 -15.59 -2.31 -11.07
CA LYS A 170 -15.77 -1.08 -11.86
C LYS A 170 -14.86 -1.05 -13.08
#